data_94b42c64908f792e153cf0d539c0793e
#
_entry.id   94b42c64908f792e153cf0d539c0793e
#
_cell.length_a   1.000
_cell.length_b   1.000
_cell.length_c   1.000
_cell.angle_alpha   90.00
_cell.angle_beta   90.00
_cell.angle_gamma   90.00
#
_symmetry.space_group_name_H-M   'P 1'
#
loop_
_entity.id
_entity.type
_entity.pdbx_description
1 polymer ?
#
loop_
_entity_poly.entity_id
_entity_poly.type
_entity_poly.pdbx_seq_one_letter_code
_entity_poly.pdbx_strand_id
1 'polypeptide(L)'
;EIGSGLVGSEMCIRDSVETDKFLLTSKLILTPFTSFILVSVIRKCIDAKRPYEKYNIKPLFIKETKGESMPSRHVFSITIIAMCWLYVSVPVGIIMLMLVAIMAASRVLAGVHFVRDVVVGFAVGIICGIAGLWII
;
A
#
# COMPACT_ATOMS: atom_id res chain seq x y z
N GLU A 1 -16.71 -13.94 47.02
CA GLU A 1 -16.21 -14.89 45.98
C GLU A 1 -16.73 -14.59 44.57
N ILE A 2 -17.96 -14.11 44.40
CA ILE A 2 -18.52 -13.73 43.10
C ILE A 2 -17.80 -12.51 42.52
N GLY A 3 -17.37 -11.55 43.33
CA GLY A 3 -16.66 -10.35 42.89
C GLY A 3 -15.26 -10.61 42.31
N SER A 4 -14.54 -11.61 42.81
CA SER A 4 -13.20 -11.97 42.29
C SER A 4 -13.25 -12.64 40.93
N GLY A 5 -14.29 -13.42 40.64
CA GLY A 5 -14.51 -14.03 39.33
C GLY A 5 -14.88 -13.00 38.24
N LEU A 6 -15.71 -12.00 38.59
CA LEU A 6 -16.08 -10.90 37.67
C LEU A 6 -14.86 -10.00 37.37
N VAL A 7 -14.07 -9.65 38.35
CA VAL A 7 -12.85 -8.84 38.16
C VAL A 7 -11.82 -9.59 37.28
N GLY A 8 -11.66 -10.89 37.50
CA GLY A 8 -10.79 -11.71 36.65
C GLY A 8 -11.25 -11.78 35.19
N SER A 9 -12.56 -11.93 34.94
CA SER A 9 -13.12 -11.95 33.59
C SER A 9 -13.00 -10.59 32.89
N GLU A 10 -13.21 -9.49 33.59
CA GLU A 10 -13.04 -8.13 33.05
C GLU A 10 -11.58 -7.84 32.69
N MET A 11 -10.63 -8.27 33.53
CA MET A 11 -9.21 -8.15 33.21
C MET A 11 -8.81 -8.97 31.96
N CYS A 12 -9.29 -10.21 31.85
CA CYS A 12 -9.02 -11.04 30.66
C CYS A 12 -9.60 -10.44 29.37
N ILE A 13 -10.82 -9.91 29.43
CA ILE A 13 -11.47 -9.24 28.28
C ILE A 13 -10.68 -7.98 27.91
N ARG A 14 -10.28 -7.20 28.88
CA ARG A 14 -9.50 -5.97 28.67
C ARG A 14 -8.14 -6.27 28.05
N ASP A 15 -7.41 -7.25 28.54
CA ASP A 15 -6.14 -7.69 27.99
C ASP A 15 -6.27 -8.22 26.56
N SER A 16 -7.32 -8.99 26.26
CA SER A 16 -7.62 -9.43 24.90
C SER A 16 -7.87 -8.25 23.95
N VAL A 17 -8.70 -7.28 24.35
CA VAL A 17 -8.99 -6.09 23.53
C VAL A 17 -7.76 -5.23 23.30
N GLU A 18 -6.89 -5.07 24.30
CA GLU A 18 -5.63 -4.34 24.14
C GLU A 18 -4.64 -5.09 23.24
N THR A 19 -4.55 -6.40 23.36
CA THR A 19 -3.72 -7.24 22.49
C THR A 19 -4.21 -7.18 21.04
N ASP A 20 -5.50 -7.25 20.80
CA ASP A 20 -6.09 -7.15 19.45
C ASP A 20 -5.83 -5.78 18.81
N LYS A 21 -5.94 -4.70 19.59
CA LYS A 21 -5.58 -3.35 19.12
C LYS A 21 -4.10 -3.23 18.80
N PHE A 22 -3.23 -3.80 19.61
CA PHE A 22 -1.80 -3.81 19.38
C PHE A 22 -1.44 -4.59 18.10
N LEU A 23 -2.02 -5.78 17.91
CA LEU A 23 -1.84 -6.59 16.71
C LEU A 23 -2.33 -5.86 15.46
N LEU A 24 -3.52 -5.25 15.52
CA LEU A 24 -4.07 -4.46 14.42
C LEU A 24 -3.16 -3.29 14.05
N THR A 25 -2.72 -2.53 15.04
CA THR A 25 -1.83 -1.38 14.83
C THR A 25 -0.50 -1.82 14.24
N SER A 26 0.07 -2.92 14.73
CA SER A 26 1.30 -3.50 14.22
C SER A 26 1.17 -3.89 12.75
N LYS A 27 0.10 -4.57 12.37
CA LYS A 27 -0.18 -4.95 10.96
C LYS A 27 -0.32 -3.73 10.06
N LEU A 28 -1.06 -2.71 10.51
CA LEU A 28 -1.29 -1.49 9.73
C LEU A 28 -0.03 -0.64 9.53
N ILE A 29 0.97 -0.76 10.38
CA ILE A 29 2.25 -0.05 10.27
C ILE A 29 3.29 -0.91 9.53
N LEU A 30 3.47 -2.16 9.95
CA LEU A 30 4.52 -3.03 9.42
C LEU A 30 4.25 -3.46 7.97
N THR A 31 3.00 -3.71 7.61
CA THR A 31 2.65 -4.15 6.24
C THR A 31 3.04 -3.09 5.19
N PRO A 32 2.61 -1.82 5.29
CA PRO A 32 3.05 -0.81 4.33
C PRO A 32 4.55 -0.56 4.36
N PHE A 33 5.17 -0.56 5.53
CA PHE A 33 6.59 -0.28 5.70
C PHE A 33 7.45 -1.35 5.02
N THR A 34 7.23 -2.62 5.33
CA THR A 34 7.98 -3.75 4.74
C THR A 34 7.74 -3.87 3.24
N SER A 35 6.49 -3.67 2.81
CA SER A 35 6.11 -3.69 1.40
C SER A 35 6.75 -2.55 0.61
N PHE A 36 6.88 -1.38 1.20
CA PHE A 36 7.54 -0.23 0.56
C PHE A 36 9.05 -0.48 0.36
N ILE A 37 9.71 -1.09 1.33
CA ILE A 37 11.11 -1.51 1.20
C ILE A 37 11.24 -2.54 0.08
N LEU A 38 10.38 -3.55 0.05
CA LEU A 38 10.37 -4.59 -0.98
C LEU A 38 10.22 -3.99 -2.39
N VAL A 39 9.25 -3.11 -2.59
CA VAL A 39 9.03 -2.44 -3.88
C VAL A 39 10.22 -1.57 -4.26
N SER A 40 10.85 -0.90 -3.31
CA SER A 40 12.03 -0.07 -3.58
C SER A 40 13.21 -0.91 -4.05
N VAL A 41 13.41 -2.10 -3.49
CA VAL A 41 14.42 -3.06 -3.95
C VAL A 41 14.09 -3.59 -5.34
N ILE A 42 12.85 -4.01 -5.58
CA ILE A 42 12.39 -4.50 -6.89
C ILE A 42 12.64 -3.44 -7.99
N ARG A 43 12.34 -2.18 -7.71
CA ARG A 43 12.56 -1.08 -8.66
C ARG A 43 14.03 -0.91 -9.05
N LYS A 44 14.93 -1.01 -8.08
CA LYS A 44 16.39 -0.95 -8.34
C LYS A 44 16.87 -2.13 -9.16
N CYS A 45 16.31 -3.33 -8.93
CA CYS A 45 16.65 -4.52 -9.68
C CYS A 45 16.16 -4.49 -11.13
N ILE A 46 14.97 -3.93 -11.38
CA ILE A 46 14.37 -3.87 -12.73
C ILE A 46 14.95 -2.72 -13.55
N ASP A 47 15.20 -1.56 -12.95
CA ASP A 47 15.73 -0.34 -13.57
C ASP A 47 15.10 -0.02 -14.94
N ALA A 48 13.77 -0.04 -15.03
CA ALA A 48 13.03 0.20 -16.27
C ALA A 48 13.06 1.67 -16.68
N LYS A 49 13.26 1.95 -17.98
CA LYS A 49 13.24 3.30 -18.54
C LYS A 49 11.84 3.90 -18.50
N ARG A 50 11.76 5.21 -18.25
CA ARG A 50 10.50 5.96 -18.25
C ARG A 50 10.05 6.35 -19.66
N PRO A 51 8.74 6.67 -19.88
CA PRO A 51 8.24 7.07 -21.19
C PRO A 51 8.99 8.23 -21.81
N TYR A 52 9.33 9.26 -21.05
CA TYR A 52 10.05 10.43 -21.55
C TYR A 52 11.53 10.16 -21.90
N GLU A 53 12.14 9.10 -21.36
CA GLU A 53 13.48 8.64 -21.71
C GLU A 53 13.47 7.83 -23.00
N LYS A 54 12.42 7.01 -23.21
CA LYS A 54 12.30 6.11 -24.35
C LYS A 54 11.84 6.79 -25.63
N TYR A 55 10.88 7.74 -25.52
CA TYR A 55 10.20 8.36 -26.64
C TYR A 55 10.49 9.86 -26.82
N ASN A 56 11.38 10.44 -26.04
CA ASN A 56 11.72 11.87 -26.08
C ASN A 56 10.51 12.79 -25.87
N ILE A 57 9.52 12.36 -25.11
CA ILE A 57 8.30 13.10 -24.78
C ILE A 57 8.62 14.06 -23.62
N LYS A 58 8.17 15.32 -23.74
CA LYS A 58 8.27 16.28 -22.63
C LYS A 58 7.22 15.92 -21.56
N PRO A 59 7.63 15.54 -20.32
CA PRO A 59 6.69 15.28 -19.24
C PRO A 59 6.03 16.59 -18.77
N LEU A 60 4.79 16.50 -18.29
CA LEU A 60 4.07 17.65 -17.72
C LEU A 60 4.79 18.20 -16.45
N PHE A 61 5.52 17.37 -15.77
CA PHE A 61 6.35 17.76 -14.63
C PHE A 61 7.81 17.42 -14.92
N ILE A 62 8.68 18.41 -14.79
CA ILE A 62 10.12 18.24 -14.95
C ILE A 62 10.65 17.44 -13.77
N LYS A 63 10.93 16.16 -13.99
CA LYS A 63 11.55 15.28 -13.03
C LYS A 63 12.80 14.67 -13.66
N GLU A 64 13.96 15.09 -13.18
CA GLU A 64 15.27 14.69 -13.74
C GLU A 64 15.70 13.25 -13.38
N THR A 65 14.81 12.46 -12.76
CA THR A 65 15.13 11.07 -12.39
C THR A 65 15.08 10.15 -13.62
N LYS A 66 16.23 9.58 -13.94
CA LYS A 66 16.38 8.57 -15.00
C LYS A 66 16.17 7.16 -14.43
N GLY A 67 15.54 6.28 -15.22
CA GLY A 67 15.32 4.89 -14.83
C GLY A 67 14.28 4.68 -13.72
N GLU A 68 14.27 3.47 -13.17
CA GLU A 68 13.41 3.04 -12.05
C GLU A 68 11.90 3.36 -12.26
N SER A 69 11.39 3.14 -13.47
CA SER A 69 9.98 3.41 -13.78
C SER A 69 9.03 2.37 -13.16
N MET A 70 9.43 1.12 -13.16
CA MET A 70 8.58 -0.02 -12.80
C MET A 70 9.01 -0.64 -11.47
N PRO A 71 8.08 -0.98 -10.58
CA PRO A 71 6.67 -0.59 -10.55
C PRO A 71 6.47 0.87 -10.07
N SER A 72 5.29 1.45 -10.33
CA SER A 72 4.97 2.82 -9.89
C SER A 72 4.82 2.91 -8.37
N ARG A 73 5.75 3.61 -7.69
CA ARG A 73 5.70 3.81 -6.22
C ARG A 73 4.45 4.53 -5.74
N HIS A 74 3.99 5.54 -6.48
CA HIS A 74 2.81 6.30 -6.08
C HIS A 74 1.55 5.45 -6.12
N VAL A 75 1.35 4.69 -7.20
CA VAL A 75 0.22 3.78 -7.32
C VAL A 75 0.32 2.67 -6.29
N PHE A 76 1.50 2.07 -6.10
CA PHE A 76 1.74 1.08 -5.06
C PHE A 76 1.41 1.62 -3.66
N SER A 77 1.93 2.80 -3.29
CA SER A 77 1.74 3.36 -1.95
C SER A 77 0.28 3.64 -1.64
N ILE A 78 -0.47 4.24 -2.58
CA ILE A 78 -1.89 4.51 -2.36
C ILE A 78 -2.71 3.21 -2.36
N THR A 79 -2.29 2.18 -3.12
CA THR A 79 -2.93 0.87 -3.12
C THR A 79 -2.77 0.17 -1.77
N ILE A 80 -1.56 0.13 -1.20
CA ILE A 80 -1.33 -0.50 0.10
C ILE A 80 -2.09 0.23 1.23
N ILE A 81 -2.18 1.55 1.17
CA ILE A 81 -3.00 2.34 2.09
C ILE A 81 -4.48 2.00 1.93
N ALA A 82 -4.96 1.89 0.68
CA ALA A 82 -6.35 1.48 0.40
C ALA A 82 -6.65 0.08 0.95
N MET A 83 -5.70 -0.85 0.87
CA MET A 83 -5.83 -2.19 1.46
C MET A 83 -5.89 -2.15 2.98
N CYS A 84 -5.10 -1.28 3.63
CA CYS A 84 -5.20 -1.07 5.08
C CYS A 84 -6.59 -0.55 5.48
N TRP A 85 -7.13 0.42 4.76
CA TRP A 85 -8.48 0.93 5.00
C TRP A 85 -9.55 -0.11 4.70
N LEU A 86 -9.39 -0.91 3.66
CA LEU A 86 -10.31 -2.00 3.34
C LEU A 86 -10.38 -3.04 4.47
N TYR A 87 -9.26 -3.27 5.13
CA TYR A 87 -9.17 -4.16 6.30
C TYR A 87 -9.90 -3.59 7.52
N VAL A 88 -9.81 -2.28 7.75
CA VAL A 88 -10.44 -1.59 8.89
C VAL A 88 -11.89 -1.22 8.61
N SER A 89 -12.17 -0.69 7.43
CA SER A 89 -13.50 -0.20 7.03
C SER A 89 -13.70 -0.35 5.53
N VAL A 90 -14.58 -1.26 5.15
CA VAL A 90 -14.86 -1.58 3.73
C VAL A 90 -15.31 -0.35 2.92
N PRO A 91 -16.25 0.49 3.38
CA PRO A 91 -16.68 1.67 2.62
C PRO A 91 -15.55 2.65 2.34
N VAL A 92 -14.71 2.92 3.33
CA VAL A 92 -13.56 3.83 3.19
C VAL A 92 -12.51 3.20 2.25
N GLY A 93 -12.25 1.92 2.39
CA GLY A 93 -11.35 1.18 1.51
C GLY A 93 -11.77 1.25 0.03
N ILE A 94 -13.05 1.13 -0.26
CA ILE A 94 -13.60 1.26 -1.62
C ILE A 94 -13.35 2.67 -2.17
N ILE A 95 -13.62 3.71 -1.39
CA ILE A 95 -13.35 5.11 -1.78
C ILE A 95 -11.86 5.30 -2.08
N MET A 96 -10.99 4.75 -1.25
CA MET A 96 -9.54 4.80 -1.46
C MET A 96 -9.11 4.07 -2.74
N LEU A 97 -9.73 2.93 -3.07
CA LEU A 97 -9.46 2.23 -4.34
C LEU A 97 -9.89 3.04 -5.57
N MET A 98 -10.96 3.82 -5.46
CA MET A 98 -11.34 4.77 -6.52
C MET A 98 -10.28 5.86 -6.70
N LEU A 99 -9.71 6.37 -5.61
CA LEU A 99 -8.58 7.32 -5.66
C LEU A 99 -7.32 6.70 -6.26
N VAL A 100 -7.09 5.40 -6.06
CA VAL A 100 -6.00 4.67 -6.74
C VAL A 100 -6.17 4.73 -8.26
N ALA A 101 -7.38 4.51 -8.77
CA ALA A 101 -7.66 4.59 -10.20
C ALA A 101 -7.39 5.99 -10.77
N ILE A 102 -7.79 7.04 -10.07
CA ILE A 102 -7.54 8.44 -10.45
C ILE A 102 -6.03 8.72 -10.46
N MET A 103 -5.31 8.30 -9.42
CA MET A 103 -3.85 8.45 -9.34
C MET A 103 -3.14 7.71 -10.47
N ALA A 104 -3.57 6.47 -10.77
CA ALA A 104 -3.05 5.67 -11.86
C ALA A 104 -3.20 6.38 -13.21
N ALA A 105 -4.40 6.87 -13.51
CA ALA A 105 -4.69 7.60 -14.73
C ALA A 105 -3.84 8.87 -14.84
N SER A 106 -3.72 9.65 -13.76
CA SER A 106 -2.92 10.88 -13.74
C SER A 106 -1.44 10.61 -14.03
N ARG A 107 -0.88 9.50 -13.55
CA ARG A 107 0.53 9.14 -13.78
C ARG A 107 0.81 8.72 -15.23
N VAL A 108 -0.14 8.04 -15.86
CA VAL A 108 -0.06 7.68 -17.28
C VAL A 108 -0.23 8.92 -18.18
N LEU A 109 -1.25 9.75 -17.90
CA LEU A 109 -1.51 10.98 -18.66
C LEU A 109 -0.38 12.00 -18.54
N ALA A 110 0.28 12.07 -17.39
CA ALA A 110 1.46 12.92 -17.19
C ALA A 110 2.72 12.43 -17.92
N GLY A 111 2.68 11.24 -18.55
CA GLY A 111 3.82 10.66 -19.27
C GLY A 111 4.99 10.21 -18.38
N VAL A 112 4.76 10.07 -17.09
CA VAL A 112 5.80 9.68 -16.11
C VAL A 112 5.95 8.17 -15.99
N HIS A 113 4.87 7.41 -16.25
CA HIS A 113 4.83 5.95 -16.19
C HIS A 113 4.09 5.35 -17.37
N PHE A 114 4.51 4.16 -17.79
CA PHE A 114 3.72 3.33 -18.70
C PHE A 114 2.52 2.71 -17.98
N VAL A 115 1.49 2.35 -18.73
CA VAL A 115 0.31 1.63 -18.19
C VAL A 115 0.75 0.35 -17.46
N ARG A 116 1.71 -0.38 -18.01
CA ARG A 116 2.26 -1.60 -17.38
C ARG A 116 2.86 -1.33 -15.99
N ASP A 117 3.58 -0.21 -15.82
CA ASP A 117 4.23 0.16 -14.56
C ASP A 117 3.20 0.43 -13.45
N VAL A 118 2.09 1.04 -13.84
CA VAL A 118 0.95 1.34 -12.97
C VAL A 118 0.20 0.06 -12.60
N VAL A 119 -0.08 -0.82 -13.58
CA VAL A 119 -0.77 -2.09 -13.35
C VAL A 119 0.06 -3.00 -12.42
N VAL A 120 1.36 -3.09 -12.64
CA VAL A 120 2.25 -3.87 -11.77
C VAL A 120 2.31 -3.27 -10.35
N GLY A 121 2.40 -1.94 -10.22
CA GLY A 121 2.38 -1.26 -8.93
C GLY A 121 1.09 -1.54 -8.16
N PHE A 122 -0.05 -1.52 -8.84
CA PHE A 122 -1.35 -1.88 -8.28
C PHE A 122 -1.42 -3.35 -7.84
N ALA A 123 -1.04 -4.27 -8.73
CA ALA A 123 -1.05 -5.71 -8.45
C ALA A 123 -0.17 -6.07 -7.26
N VAL A 124 1.06 -5.55 -7.21
CA VAL A 124 1.99 -5.76 -6.09
C VAL A 124 1.43 -5.18 -4.80
N GLY A 125 0.80 -4.01 -4.85
CA GLY A 125 0.14 -3.40 -3.69
C GLY A 125 -0.97 -4.28 -3.11
N ILE A 126 -1.81 -4.87 -3.97
CA ILE A 126 -2.87 -5.80 -3.55
C ILE A 126 -2.27 -7.08 -2.94
N ILE A 127 -1.30 -7.71 -3.62
CA ILE A 127 -0.66 -8.93 -3.14
C ILE A 127 0.00 -8.72 -1.78
N CYS A 128 0.77 -7.65 -1.61
CA CYS A 128 1.39 -7.31 -0.34
C CYS A 128 0.36 -6.99 0.75
N GLY A 129 -0.73 -6.31 0.38
CA GLY A 129 -1.84 -6.02 1.30
C GLY A 129 -2.52 -7.29 1.79
N ILE A 130 -2.86 -8.20 0.90
CA ILE A 130 -3.47 -9.49 1.26
C ILE A 130 -2.51 -10.29 2.14
N ALA A 131 -1.26 -10.42 1.73
CA ALA A 131 -0.26 -11.19 2.49
C ALA A 131 -0.04 -10.63 3.90
N GLY A 132 0.13 -9.31 4.04
CA GLY A 132 0.44 -8.69 5.32
C GLY A 132 -0.75 -8.52 6.25
N LEU A 133 -1.97 -8.32 5.73
CA LEU A 133 -3.14 -8.02 6.55
C LEU A 133 -4.00 -9.26 6.84
N TRP A 134 -4.16 -10.15 5.88
CA TRP A 134 -5.05 -11.32 6.01
C TRP A 134 -4.31 -12.65 6.23
N ILE A 135 -3.08 -12.82 5.73
CA ILE A 135 -2.35 -14.08 5.86
C ILE A 135 -1.43 -14.07 7.09
N ILE A 136 -0.69 -13.01 7.30
CA ILE A 136 0.20 -12.85 8.46
C ILE A 136 -0.55 -12.25 9.64
#